data_505a38ddf0ecce945f3ef95b9d260ad1
#
_entry.id   505a38ddf0ecce945f3ef95b9d260ad1
#
_cell.length_a   1.000
_cell.length_b   1.000
_cell.length_c   1.000
_cell.angle_alpha   90.00
_cell.angle_beta   90.00
_cell.angle_gamma   90.00
#
_symmetry.space_group_name_H-M   'P 1'
#
loop_
_entity.id
_entity.type
_entity.pdbx_description
1 polymer ?
#
loop_
_entity_poly.entity_id
_entity_poly.type
_entity_poly.pdbx_seq_one_letter_code
_entity_poly.pdbx_strand_id
1 'polypeptide(L)'
;WVEGYIVGYVDGNSIKSARLFETSSKKTNILIADDTLNVAVTDCVPVQLSTGSSYIDVRNALNLAGNPDKLRCRVKILGAVTKYMGVAGLKNAREHEFVDD
;
A
#
# COMPACT_ATOMS: atom_id res chain seq x y z
N TRP A 1 -5.50 -3.93 12.21
CA TRP A 1 -5.37 -4.51 10.86
C TRP A 1 -6.27 -3.79 9.88
N VAL A 2 -5.75 -3.51 8.69
CA VAL A 2 -6.52 -2.94 7.58
C VAL A 2 -6.42 -3.91 6.42
N GLU A 3 -7.54 -4.20 5.78
CA GLU A 3 -7.62 -5.13 4.66
C GLU A 3 -8.03 -4.40 3.39
N GLY A 4 -7.43 -4.76 2.27
CA GLY A 4 -7.78 -4.22 0.96
C GLY A 4 -6.97 -4.84 -0.16
N TYR A 5 -7.31 -4.45 -1.38
CA TYR A 5 -6.58 -4.86 -2.58
C TYR A 5 -5.47 -3.86 -2.88
N ILE A 6 -4.30 -4.34 -3.24
CA ILE A 6 -3.20 -3.48 -3.66
C ILE A 6 -3.54 -2.93 -5.05
N VAL A 7 -3.72 -1.61 -5.14
CA VAL A 7 -4.20 -0.96 -6.37
C VAL A 7 -3.21 0.04 -6.97
N GLY A 8 -2.08 0.29 -6.33
CA GLY A 8 -1.10 1.23 -6.86
C GLY A 8 -0.13 1.73 -5.80
N TYR A 9 0.40 2.91 -6.04
CA TYR A 9 1.38 3.58 -5.17
C TYR A 9 1.24 5.10 -5.32
N VAL A 10 1.94 5.85 -4.48
CA VAL A 10 2.03 7.31 -4.58
C VAL A 10 3.43 7.70 -5.06
N ASP A 11 3.50 8.42 -6.17
CA ASP A 11 4.75 8.93 -6.73
C ASP A 11 5.02 10.34 -6.23
N GLY A 12 5.26 10.47 -4.93
CA GLY A 12 5.50 11.77 -4.29
C GLY A 12 5.08 11.77 -2.83
N ASN A 13 4.76 12.95 -2.31
CA ASN A 13 4.45 13.19 -0.90
C ASN A 13 2.97 13.49 -0.64
N SER A 14 2.12 13.36 -1.65
CA SER A 14 0.69 13.65 -1.54
C SER A 14 -0.11 12.63 -2.31
N ILE A 15 -1.31 12.30 -1.79
CA ILE A 15 -2.25 11.40 -2.46
C ILE A 15 -2.60 11.87 -3.88
N LYS A 16 -2.40 13.16 -4.17
CA LYS A 16 -2.62 13.71 -5.51
C LYS A 16 -1.69 13.12 -6.57
N SER A 17 -0.57 12.54 -6.15
CA SER A 17 0.40 11.86 -7.02
C SER A 17 0.17 10.36 -7.10
N ALA A 18 -1.02 9.87 -6.74
CA ALA A 18 -1.37 8.45 -6.79
C ALA A 18 -1.34 7.92 -8.23
N ARG A 19 -0.79 6.72 -8.38
CA ARG A 19 -0.72 5.97 -9.64
C ARG A 19 -1.47 4.66 -9.47
N LEU A 20 -2.67 4.59 -10.03
CA LEU A 20 -3.53 3.41 -9.90
C LEU A 20 -3.20 2.41 -11.01
N PHE A 21 -3.13 1.13 -10.62
CA PHE A 21 -2.88 -0.01 -11.52
C PHE A 21 -1.59 0.12 -12.33
N GLU A 22 -0.59 0.76 -11.74
CA GLU A 22 0.75 0.88 -12.30
C GLU A 22 1.76 0.32 -11.32
N THR A 23 2.89 -0.14 -11.84
CA THR A 23 4.03 -0.57 -11.04
C THR A 23 5.18 0.42 -11.22
N SER A 24 6.11 0.46 -10.26
CA SER A 24 7.12 1.49 -10.20
C SER A 24 8.41 0.97 -9.59
N SER A 25 9.46 1.78 -9.63
CA SER A 25 10.68 1.59 -8.85
C SER A 25 10.52 2.05 -7.40
N LYS A 26 9.38 2.63 -7.02
CA LYS A 26 9.12 3.09 -5.65
C LYS A 26 8.88 1.92 -4.71
N LYS A 27 9.58 1.92 -3.57
CA LYS A 27 9.45 0.89 -2.52
C LYS A 27 8.89 1.43 -1.22
N THR A 28 8.59 2.73 -1.17
CA THR A 28 8.28 3.44 0.08
C THR A 28 6.81 3.35 0.48
N ASN A 29 5.94 3.00 -0.46
CA ASN A 29 4.51 2.96 -0.19
C ASN A 29 3.76 2.11 -1.20
N ILE A 30 2.54 1.75 -0.81
CA ILE A 30 1.52 1.17 -1.69
C ILE A 30 0.18 1.82 -1.37
N LEU A 31 -0.78 1.65 -2.27
CA LEU A 31 -2.18 2.03 -2.04
C LEU A 31 -3.03 0.77 -1.97
N ILE A 32 -3.95 0.73 -1.01
CA ILE A 32 -4.95 -0.33 -0.91
C ILE A 32 -6.35 0.26 -1.00
N ALA A 33 -7.30 -0.51 -1.52
CA ALA A 33 -8.69 -0.10 -1.68
C ALA A 33 -9.62 -1.31 -1.54
N ASP A 34 -10.91 -1.04 -1.36
CA ASP A 34 -11.92 -2.10 -1.19
C ASP A 34 -12.25 -2.86 -2.47
N ASP A 35 -11.87 -2.32 -3.62
CA ASP A 35 -12.25 -2.87 -4.93
C ASP A 35 -11.06 -2.78 -5.89
N THR A 36 -11.09 -3.61 -6.93
CA THR A 36 -10.09 -3.60 -8.01
C THR A 36 -10.63 -3.04 -9.33
N LEU A 37 -11.90 -2.65 -9.38
CA LEU A 37 -12.53 -2.13 -10.58
C LEU A 37 -12.79 -0.63 -10.48
N ASN A 38 -13.81 -0.18 -9.84
CA ASN A 38 -14.19 1.24 -9.82
C ASN A 38 -13.47 2.01 -8.70
N VAL A 39 -12.13 2.08 -8.79
CA VAL A 39 -11.31 2.67 -7.75
C VAL A 39 -11.05 4.15 -8.02
N ALA A 40 -11.47 5.00 -7.10
CA ALA A 40 -11.10 6.42 -7.09
C ALA A 40 -9.94 6.63 -6.11
N VAL A 41 -9.08 7.62 -6.39
CA VAL A 41 -7.96 7.97 -5.51
C VAL A 41 -8.45 8.27 -4.09
N THR A 42 -9.61 8.91 -3.94
CA THR A 42 -10.22 9.23 -2.66
C THR A 42 -10.65 8.01 -1.85
N ASP A 43 -10.77 6.85 -2.48
CA ASP A 43 -11.14 5.59 -1.82
C ASP A 43 -9.92 4.79 -1.36
N CYS A 44 -8.72 5.27 -1.68
CA CYS A 44 -7.49 4.54 -1.41
C CYS A 44 -6.92 4.91 -0.04
N VAL A 45 -6.30 3.92 0.61
CA VAL A 45 -5.55 4.10 1.85
C VAL A 45 -4.07 3.97 1.53
N PRO A 46 -3.27 5.03 1.70
CA PRO A 46 -1.83 4.93 1.51
C PRO A 46 -1.18 4.20 2.69
N VAL A 47 -0.26 3.29 2.37
CA VAL A 47 0.44 2.47 3.35
C VAL A 47 1.93 2.74 3.25
N GLN A 48 2.55 3.19 4.34
CA GLN A 48 3.98 3.44 4.42
C GLN A 48 4.73 2.12 4.62
N LEU A 49 5.70 1.87 3.75
CA LEU A 49 6.59 0.71 3.84
C LEU A 49 7.97 1.19 4.30
N SER A 50 8.26 0.98 5.57
CA SER A 50 9.48 1.50 6.22
C SER A 50 10.64 0.52 6.13
N THR A 51 11.87 1.00 6.42
CA THR A 51 13.10 0.22 6.29
C THR A 51 13.64 -0.34 7.58
N GLY A 52 13.11 0.03 8.74
CA GLY A 52 13.57 -0.48 10.03
C GLY A 52 13.43 -1.99 10.15
N SER A 53 14.20 -2.62 11.04
CA SER A 53 14.23 -4.08 11.19
C SER A 53 12.87 -4.70 11.47
N SER A 54 11.96 -3.94 12.10
CA SER A 54 10.59 -4.41 12.36
C SER A 54 9.66 -4.30 11.17
N TYR A 55 10.08 -3.63 10.10
CA TYR A 55 9.21 -3.27 8.95
C TYR A 55 9.73 -3.80 7.61
N ILE A 56 11.00 -4.14 7.54
CA ILE A 56 11.66 -4.44 6.25
C ILE A 56 11.05 -5.66 5.56
N ASP A 57 10.59 -6.65 6.31
CA ASP A 57 10.00 -7.86 5.74
C ASP A 57 8.70 -7.53 5.01
N VAL A 58 7.87 -6.64 5.58
CA VAL A 58 6.63 -6.19 4.96
C VAL A 58 6.94 -5.38 3.71
N ARG A 59 7.92 -4.48 3.78
CA ARG A 59 8.32 -3.68 2.61
C ARG A 59 8.80 -4.58 1.48
N ASN A 60 9.62 -5.58 1.77
CA ASN A 60 10.13 -6.50 0.75
C ASN A 60 9.03 -7.35 0.13
N ALA A 61 7.98 -7.67 0.90
CA ALA A 61 6.86 -8.48 0.42
C ALA A 61 5.82 -7.70 -0.37
N LEU A 62 5.61 -6.42 -0.05
CA LEU A 62 4.49 -5.65 -0.58
C LEU A 62 4.86 -4.57 -1.59
N ASN A 63 6.12 -4.12 -1.67
CA ASN A 63 6.46 -3.07 -2.62
C ASN A 63 6.27 -3.55 -4.06
N LEU A 64 5.67 -2.69 -4.90
CA LEU A 64 5.36 -3.05 -6.28
C LEU A 64 6.59 -3.03 -7.20
N ALA A 65 7.69 -2.41 -6.77
CA ALA A 65 8.94 -2.43 -7.53
C ALA A 65 9.54 -3.84 -7.56
N GLY A 66 9.56 -4.52 -6.42
CA GLY A 66 10.06 -5.89 -6.31
C GLY A 66 9.00 -6.96 -6.55
N ASN A 67 7.72 -6.61 -6.44
CA ASN A 67 6.59 -7.55 -6.49
C ASN A 67 5.46 -7.02 -7.37
N PRO A 68 5.71 -6.77 -8.67
CA PRO A 68 4.68 -6.23 -9.55
C PRO A 68 3.48 -7.18 -9.71
N ASP A 69 3.68 -8.47 -9.48
CA ASP A 69 2.65 -9.50 -9.51
C ASP A 69 1.64 -9.37 -8.36
N LYS A 70 1.96 -8.60 -7.31
CA LYS A 70 1.06 -8.39 -6.18
C LYS A 70 0.01 -7.31 -6.44
N LEU A 71 0.11 -6.59 -7.54
CA LEU A 71 -0.94 -5.66 -7.95
C LEU A 71 -2.28 -6.42 -8.07
N ARG A 72 -3.32 -5.90 -7.45
CA ARG A 72 -4.66 -6.48 -7.33
C ARG A 72 -4.79 -7.63 -6.32
N CYS A 73 -3.72 -8.00 -5.62
CA CYS A 73 -3.83 -8.98 -4.54
C CYS A 73 -4.51 -8.39 -3.32
N ARG A 74 -5.29 -9.20 -2.61
CA ARG A 74 -5.92 -8.81 -1.36
C ARG A 74 -4.97 -9.11 -0.21
N VAL A 75 -4.84 -8.15 0.70
CA VAL A 75 -3.89 -8.26 1.81
C VAL A 75 -4.45 -7.62 3.07
N LYS A 76 -4.10 -8.18 4.23
CA LYS A 76 -4.28 -7.55 5.53
C LYS A 76 -2.95 -6.98 5.98
N ILE A 77 -2.96 -5.76 6.51
CA ILE A 77 -1.75 -5.08 6.94
C ILE A 77 -1.95 -4.52 8.33
N LEU A 78 -0.98 -4.76 9.21
CA LEU A 78 -0.95 -4.19 10.55
C LEU A 78 0.05 -3.03 10.57
N GLY A 79 -0.42 -1.88 11.00
CA GLY A 79 0.39 -0.67 11.17
C GLY A 79 -0.36 0.36 11.99
N ALA A 80 0.20 1.56 12.09
CA ALA A 80 -0.42 2.66 12.82
C ALA A 80 -1.33 3.47 11.92
N VAL A 81 -2.63 3.51 12.24
CA VAL A 81 -3.61 4.33 11.52
C VAL A 81 -3.38 5.78 11.90
N THR A 82 -3.00 6.60 10.93
CA THR A 82 -2.69 8.01 11.15
C THR A 82 -2.72 8.75 9.81
N LYS A 83 -2.57 10.07 9.85
CA LYS A 83 -2.47 10.87 8.62
C LYS A 83 -1.18 10.54 7.87
N TYR A 84 -1.32 10.20 6.59
CA TYR A 84 -0.20 9.89 5.70
C TYR A 84 -0.56 10.34 4.29
N MET A 85 0.37 10.98 3.60
CA MET A 85 0.13 11.53 2.25
C MET A 85 -1.05 12.53 2.19
N GLY A 86 -1.35 13.19 3.32
CA GLY A 86 -2.42 14.17 3.42
C GLY A 86 -3.81 13.62 3.69
N VAL A 87 -3.95 12.30 3.83
CA VAL A 87 -5.22 11.62 4.09
C VAL A 87 -5.05 10.56 5.19
N ALA A 88 -6.15 9.94 5.61
CA ALA A 88 -6.08 8.81 6.54
C ALA A 88 -5.29 7.67 5.87
N GLY A 89 -4.26 7.19 6.54
CA GLY A 89 -3.38 6.16 6.01
C GLY A 89 -2.82 5.25 7.10
N LEU A 90 -1.86 4.42 6.70
CA LEU A 90 -1.22 3.45 7.59
C LEU A 90 0.28 3.70 7.55
N LYS A 91 0.88 3.99 8.70
CA LYS A 91 2.34 4.15 8.82
C LYS A 91 2.97 2.95 9.49
N ASN A 92 4.23 2.70 9.14
CA ASN A 92 5.04 1.66 9.75
C ASN A 92 4.35 0.28 9.68
N ALA A 93 3.99 -0.13 8.46
CA ALA A 93 3.45 -1.45 8.22
C ALA A 93 4.45 -2.51 8.72
N ARG A 94 4.05 -3.32 9.71
CA ARG A 94 4.95 -4.25 10.40
C ARG A 94 4.56 -5.71 10.27
N GLU A 95 3.32 -5.99 9.86
CA GLU A 95 2.85 -7.34 9.58
C GLU A 95 1.91 -7.33 8.39
N HIS A 96 1.89 -8.43 7.66
CA HIS A 96 1.00 -8.59 6.52
C HIS A 96 0.56 -10.04 6.39
N GLU A 97 -0.58 -10.25 5.75
CA GLU A 97 -1.09 -11.56 5.40
C GLU A 97 -1.88 -11.46 4.10
N PHE A 98 -1.48 -12.23 3.09
CA PHE A 98 -2.25 -12.31 1.86
C PHE A 98 -3.51 -13.12 2.09
N VAL A 99 -4.64 -12.63 1.55
CA VAL A 99 -5.96 -13.24 1.71
C VAL A 99 -6.34 -13.90 0.40
N ASP A 100 -6.64 -15.19 0.46
CA ASP A 100 -7.16 -15.91 -0.72
C ASP A 100 -8.64 -15.58 -0.91
N ASP A 101 -8.98 -15.28 -2.14
CA ASP A 101 -10.36 -15.04 -2.54
C ASP A 101 -11.04 -16.33 -3.00
#